data_dc0f5fc2b7e3dadc645c6642d7f5c78f
#
_entry.id   dc0f5fc2b7e3dadc645c6642d7f5c78f
#
_cell.length_a   1.000
_cell.length_b   1.000
_cell.length_c   1.000
_cell.angle_alpha   90.00
_cell.angle_beta   90.00
_cell.angle_gamma   90.00
#
_symmetry.space_group_name_H-M   'P 1'
#
loop_
_entity.id
_entity.type
_entity.pdbx_description
1 polymer ?
#
loop_
_entity_poly.entity_id
_entity_poly.type
_entity_poly.pdbx_seq_one_letter_code
_entity_poly.pdbx_strand_id
1 'polypeptide(L)'
;MAKLVFPDGNVREYDNKTALEIAESISISLKKKVISAKLDEDYIELNKPITKDGHLKLIVADDEDQDSLYVLRHSSAHLLAQALRRLYGKDVHFGVGPAIDGGFYYDFDSEYKISEEDFKNIEKEMKKIISENVAIEGREVSRTEALEIFAADPYKVELINDLPEDEVITVYTQGDFVDLCRGGHVASTSKIKEFKLLSVAGAYWRGNSDNKMLQRIYGTAYFTKEHLEQHLVRLQEARERDHRKLGKELGIFAFSEKVGAGLPLWLPKGAALRKKLENFLSEAQKKAGYEFVISPHIGHKDLYVTSGHYEKYGADSFQPIKTPHEGEEFLLKPMNCPHHCEIYKTSQWSYKDL
;
A
#
# COMPACT_ATOMS: atom_id res chain seq x y z
N MET A 1 24.69 -1.11 28.67
CA MET A 1 24.49 -2.50 28.13
C MET A 1 23.05 -2.65 27.73
N ALA A 2 22.78 -3.17 26.55
CA ALA A 2 21.45 -3.45 26.03
C ALA A 2 21.22 -4.97 26.05
N LYS A 3 20.06 -5.40 26.53
CA LYS A 3 19.65 -6.81 26.56
C LYS A 3 18.81 -7.09 25.33
N LEU A 4 19.35 -7.86 24.39
CA LEU A 4 18.75 -8.15 23.10
C LEU A 4 18.25 -9.57 23.01
N VAL A 5 16.99 -9.72 22.59
CA VAL A 5 16.34 -11.01 22.32
C VAL A 5 16.37 -11.26 20.82
N PHE A 6 16.91 -12.38 20.39
CA PHE A 6 16.98 -12.77 18.98
C PHE A 6 15.78 -13.61 18.55
N PRO A 7 15.51 -13.76 17.25
CA PRO A 7 14.37 -14.54 16.74
C PRO A 7 14.35 -16.00 17.17
N ASP A 8 15.52 -16.58 17.49
CA ASP A 8 15.67 -17.95 18.00
C ASP A 8 15.41 -18.06 19.52
N GLY A 9 15.01 -16.96 20.18
CA GLY A 9 14.77 -16.90 21.61
C GLY A 9 16.01 -16.71 22.48
N ASN A 10 17.21 -16.68 21.90
CA ASN A 10 18.43 -16.42 22.63
C ASN A 10 18.47 -14.97 23.11
N VAL A 11 18.94 -14.78 24.35
CA VAL A 11 19.10 -13.47 24.97
C VAL A 11 20.58 -13.20 25.18
N ARG A 12 21.07 -12.05 24.72
CA ARG A 12 22.47 -11.64 24.91
C ARG A 12 22.53 -10.17 25.33
N GLU A 13 23.55 -9.86 26.12
CA GLU A 13 23.84 -8.48 26.52
C GLU A 13 25.02 -7.91 25.73
N TYR A 14 24.84 -6.71 25.22
CA TYR A 14 25.88 -6.00 24.47
C TYR A 14 26.07 -4.60 25.04
N ASP A 15 27.32 -4.17 25.08
CA ASP A 15 27.66 -2.83 25.54
C ASP A 15 28.01 -1.95 24.37
N ASN A 16 27.12 -1.00 24.06
CA ASN A 16 27.33 0.04 23.04
C ASN A 16 27.73 -0.51 21.66
N LYS A 17 27.16 -1.69 21.28
CA LYS A 17 27.43 -2.35 20.00
C LYS A 17 26.45 -1.95 18.92
N THR A 18 26.93 -1.84 17.69
CA THR A 18 26.11 -1.63 16.50
C THR A 18 25.54 -2.96 15.99
N ALA A 19 24.48 -2.92 15.20
CA ALA A 19 23.90 -4.12 14.59
C ALA A 19 24.92 -4.89 13.72
N LEU A 20 25.82 -4.19 13.03
CA LEU A 20 26.90 -4.80 12.24
C LEU A 20 27.96 -5.49 13.12
N GLU A 21 28.35 -4.90 14.25
CA GLU A 21 29.28 -5.54 15.18
C GLU A 21 28.67 -6.76 15.86
N ILE A 22 27.36 -6.72 16.15
CA ILE A 22 26.62 -7.84 16.67
C ILE A 22 26.56 -8.96 15.61
N ALA A 23 26.24 -8.64 14.36
CA ALA A 23 26.27 -9.60 13.26
C ALA A 23 27.66 -10.24 13.09
N GLU A 24 28.74 -9.44 13.19
CA GLU A 24 30.13 -9.92 13.14
C GLU A 24 30.47 -10.86 14.30
N SER A 25 29.99 -10.56 15.51
CA SER A 25 30.20 -11.41 16.69
C SER A 25 29.51 -12.78 16.56
N ILE A 26 28.45 -12.87 15.75
CA ILE A 26 27.77 -14.13 15.42
C ILE A 26 28.53 -14.86 14.31
N SER A 27 28.77 -14.20 13.18
CA SER A 27 29.64 -14.69 12.11
C SER A 27 30.01 -13.60 11.11
N ILE A 28 31.22 -13.68 10.54
CA ILE A 28 31.68 -12.80 9.45
C ILE A 28 30.78 -12.94 8.21
N SER A 29 30.24 -14.13 7.95
CA SER A 29 29.32 -14.38 6.84
C SER A 29 28.00 -13.63 7.03
N LEU A 30 27.46 -13.61 8.24
CA LEU A 30 26.24 -12.88 8.56
C LEU A 30 26.43 -11.38 8.38
N LYS A 31 27.52 -10.79 8.90
CA LYS A 31 27.85 -9.37 8.70
C LYS A 31 27.79 -8.95 7.23
N LYS A 32 28.31 -9.79 6.32
CA LYS A 32 28.31 -9.49 4.88
C LYS A 32 26.91 -9.57 4.25
N LYS A 33 26.03 -10.38 4.81
CA LYS A 33 24.66 -10.64 4.29
C LYS A 33 23.62 -9.65 4.84
N VAL A 34 23.85 -9.09 6.04
CA VAL A 34 22.93 -8.13 6.65
C VAL A 34 22.78 -6.91 5.77
N ILE A 35 21.55 -6.52 5.53
CA ILE A 35 21.15 -5.35 4.72
C ILE A 35 20.48 -4.27 5.53
N SER A 36 19.83 -4.63 6.66
CA SER A 36 19.15 -3.72 7.59
C SER A 36 18.97 -4.42 8.94
N ALA A 37 18.43 -3.73 9.93
CA ALA A 37 18.09 -4.31 11.23
C ALA A 37 16.80 -3.69 11.79
N LYS A 38 16.11 -4.43 12.65
CA LYS A 38 14.89 -4.02 13.33
C LYS A 38 15.04 -4.28 14.83
N LEU A 39 14.69 -3.30 15.64
CA LEU A 39 14.59 -3.44 17.10
C LEU A 39 13.12 -3.27 17.48
N ASP A 40 12.50 -4.33 17.97
CA ASP A 40 11.06 -4.45 18.11
C ASP A 40 10.35 -4.19 16.75
N GLU A 41 9.54 -3.13 16.64
CA GLU A 41 8.87 -2.77 15.40
C GLU A 41 9.61 -1.70 14.58
N ASP A 42 10.69 -1.11 15.12
CA ASP A 42 11.38 0.01 14.50
C ASP A 42 12.62 -0.43 13.70
N TYR A 43 12.76 0.08 12.49
CA TYR A 43 14.00 -0.06 11.72
C TYR A 43 15.10 0.81 12.32
N ILE A 44 16.28 0.23 12.52
CA ILE A 44 17.43 0.90 13.12
C ILE A 44 18.63 0.95 12.16
N GLU A 45 19.44 1.97 12.32
CA GLU A 45 20.67 2.14 11.55
C GLU A 45 21.72 1.07 11.92
N LEU A 46 22.29 0.42 10.89
CA LEU A 46 23.27 -0.65 11.08
C LEU A 46 24.56 -0.19 11.79
N ASN A 47 24.92 1.08 11.63
CA ASN A 47 26.15 1.67 12.13
C ASN A 47 25.99 2.46 13.44
N LYS A 48 24.76 2.57 13.97
CA LYS A 48 24.52 3.24 15.25
C LYS A 48 24.50 2.24 16.40
N PRO A 49 25.06 2.59 17.57
CA PRO A 49 25.02 1.75 18.75
C PRO A 49 23.59 1.52 19.24
N ILE A 50 23.29 0.28 19.59
CA ILE A 50 22.02 -0.09 20.20
C ILE A 50 22.14 0.09 21.72
N THR A 51 21.34 1.02 22.24
CA THR A 51 21.37 1.41 23.67
C THR A 51 20.13 0.99 24.44
N LYS A 52 19.07 0.51 23.75
CA LYS A 52 17.79 0.08 24.34
C LYS A 52 17.67 -1.45 24.29
N ASP A 53 17.03 -2.01 25.31
CA ASP A 53 16.60 -3.40 25.30
C ASP A 53 15.52 -3.61 24.25
N GLY A 54 15.41 -4.84 23.69
CA GLY A 54 14.35 -5.16 22.73
C GLY A 54 14.64 -6.44 21.94
N HIS A 55 13.74 -6.74 21.02
CA HIS A 55 13.87 -7.86 20.09
C HIS A 55 14.64 -7.40 18.84
N LEU A 56 15.86 -7.93 18.67
CA LEU A 56 16.71 -7.59 17.52
C LEU A 56 16.55 -8.62 16.40
N LYS A 57 16.04 -8.18 15.26
CA LYS A 57 16.05 -8.93 13.98
C LYS A 57 17.10 -8.34 13.05
N LEU A 58 18.13 -9.13 12.73
CA LEU A 58 19.10 -8.80 11.66
C LEU A 58 18.50 -9.24 10.33
N ILE A 59 18.22 -8.28 9.45
CA ILE A 59 17.56 -8.50 8.16
C ILE A 59 18.65 -8.84 7.12
N VAL A 60 18.50 -10.00 6.47
CA VAL A 60 19.37 -10.44 5.38
C VAL A 60 18.61 -10.38 4.05
N ALA A 61 19.34 -10.31 2.93
CA ALA A 61 18.72 -10.30 1.61
C ALA A 61 17.97 -11.61 1.35
N ASP A 62 16.64 -11.54 1.33
CA ASP A 62 15.74 -12.67 1.13
C ASP A 62 14.45 -12.18 0.43
N ASP A 63 14.13 -12.80 -0.70
CA ASP A 63 12.94 -12.46 -1.50
C ASP A 63 11.63 -13.07 -0.93
N GLU A 64 11.70 -13.89 0.10
CA GLU A 64 10.56 -14.46 0.80
C GLU A 64 10.27 -13.75 2.14
N ASP A 65 11.24 -13.02 2.71
CA ASP A 65 11.05 -12.23 3.95
C ASP A 65 10.45 -10.85 3.64
N GLN A 66 9.31 -10.55 4.26
CA GLN A 66 8.59 -9.29 4.05
C GLN A 66 9.37 -8.06 4.50
N ASP A 67 10.09 -8.12 5.65
CA ASP A 67 10.92 -7.01 6.12
C ASP A 67 12.07 -6.75 5.14
N SER A 68 12.66 -7.81 4.59
CA SER A 68 13.72 -7.74 3.60
C SER A 68 13.24 -7.06 2.31
N LEU A 69 12.09 -7.49 1.79
CA LEU A 69 11.48 -6.87 0.61
C LEU A 69 11.02 -5.43 0.87
N TYR A 70 10.50 -5.13 2.06
CA TYR A 70 10.11 -3.77 2.42
C TYR A 70 11.31 -2.83 2.34
N VAL A 71 12.42 -3.18 2.99
CA VAL A 71 13.66 -2.38 3.02
C VAL A 71 14.23 -2.19 1.61
N LEU A 72 14.22 -3.24 0.78
CA LEU A 72 14.67 -3.18 -0.62
C LEU A 72 13.81 -2.22 -1.45
N ARG A 73 12.48 -2.38 -1.37
CA ARG A 73 11.51 -1.60 -2.14
C ARG A 73 11.49 -0.14 -1.72
N HIS A 74 11.56 0.14 -0.42
CA HIS A 74 11.66 1.51 0.09
C HIS A 74 12.95 2.18 -0.40
N SER A 75 14.08 1.49 -0.33
CA SER A 75 15.35 2.01 -0.88
C SER A 75 15.31 2.20 -2.40
N SER A 76 14.56 1.33 -3.11
CA SER A 76 14.36 1.47 -4.56
C SER A 76 13.48 2.68 -4.92
N ALA A 77 12.55 3.07 -4.05
CA ALA A 77 11.78 4.30 -4.21
C ALA A 77 12.70 5.53 -4.10
N HIS A 78 13.60 5.58 -3.11
CA HIS A 78 14.60 6.65 -3.00
C HIS A 78 15.59 6.66 -4.18
N LEU A 79 15.99 5.49 -4.65
CA LEU A 79 16.82 5.35 -5.86
C LEU A 79 16.14 5.94 -7.10
N LEU A 80 14.82 5.69 -7.27
CA LEU A 80 14.04 6.31 -8.33
C LEU A 80 13.99 7.82 -8.18
N ALA A 81 13.73 8.35 -6.98
CA ALA A 81 13.68 9.78 -6.72
C ALA A 81 15.03 10.47 -7.03
N GLN A 82 16.14 9.86 -6.63
CA GLN A 82 17.47 10.37 -6.97
C GLN A 82 17.71 10.38 -8.49
N ALA A 83 17.32 9.31 -9.20
CA ALA A 83 17.43 9.26 -10.65
C ALA A 83 16.60 10.35 -11.34
N LEU A 84 15.38 10.59 -10.88
CA LEU A 84 14.52 11.67 -11.37
C LEU A 84 15.14 13.04 -11.11
N ARG A 85 15.70 13.27 -9.92
CA ARG A 85 16.39 14.51 -9.58
C ARG A 85 17.60 14.76 -10.48
N ARG A 86 18.39 13.73 -10.80
CA ARG A 86 19.56 13.84 -11.68
C ARG A 86 19.17 14.10 -13.12
N LEU A 87 18.10 13.47 -13.63
CA LEU A 87 17.70 13.60 -15.03
C LEU A 87 16.92 14.87 -15.32
N TYR A 88 16.03 15.29 -14.41
CA TYR A 88 15.07 16.37 -14.65
C TYR A 88 15.33 17.62 -13.79
N GLY A 89 16.36 17.60 -12.94
CA GLY A 89 16.84 18.79 -12.22
C GLY A 89 16.08 19.13 -10.95
N LYS A 90 16.25 20.38 -10.49
CA LYS A 90 15.73 20.85 -9.21
C LYS A 90 14.24 21.15 -9.19
N ASP A 91 13.61 21.26 -10.36
CA ASP A 91 12.19 21.57 -10.51
C ASP A 91 11.29 20.33 -10.30
N VAL A 92 11.89 19.18 -10.01
CA VAL A 92 11.15 17.99 -9.55
C VAL A 92 10.95 18.10 -8.04
N HIS A 93 9.69 18.19 -7.61
CA HIS A 93 9.31 18.22 -6.20
C HIS A 93 8.75 16.86 -5.78
N PHE A 94 9.17 16.37 -4.62
CA PHE A 94 8.89 15.01 -4.19
C PHE A 94 7.80 14.94 -3.12
N GLY A 95 6.78 14.12 -3.36
CA GLY A 95 5.77 13.75 -2.39
C GLY A 95 6.26 12.61 -1.48
N VAL A 96 5.67 11.44 -1.63
CA VAL A 96 5.95 10.24 -0.83
C VAL A 96 6.32 9.05 -1.71
N GLY A 97 7.22 8.19 -1.18
CA GLY A 97 7.72 7.02 -1.87
C GLY A 97 7.71 5.74 -1.01
N PRO A 98 6.54 5.19 -0.66
CA PRO A 98 6.45 4.01 0.18
C PRO A 98 6.74 2.72 -0.58
N ALA A 99 7.20 1.70 0.16
CA ALA A 99 7.06 0.32 -0.26
C ALA A 99 5.60 -0.11 -0.14
N ILE A 100 5.15 -0.91 -1.10
CA ILE A 100 3.81 -1.49 -1.14
C ILE A 100 3.90 -3.00 -1.39
N ASP A 101 2.77 -3.69 -1.28
CA ASP A 101 2.72 -5.10 -1.66
C ASP A 101 3.08 -5.26 -3.15
N GLY A 102 4.04 -6.14 -3.42
CA GLY A 102 4.55 -6.41 -4.78
C GLY A 102 5.47 -5.34 -5.38
N GLY A 103 5.74 -4.19 -4.70
CA GLY A 103 6.58 -3.16 -5.31
C GLY A 103 6.78 -1.89 -4.46
N PHE A 104 6.92 -0.79 -5.14
CA PHE A 104 7.03 0.55 -4.57
C PHE A 104 6.44 1.56 -5.54
N TYR A 105 6.22 2.79 -5.07
CA TYR A 105 5.98 3.92 -5.96
C TYR A 105 6.67 5.18 -5.44
N TYR A 106 6.72 6.19 -6.27
CA TYR A 106 7.09 7.54 -5.84
C TYR A 106 6.18 8.57 -6.49
N ASP A 107 5.64 9.49 -5.66
CA ASP A 107 4.85 10.63 -6.09
C ASP A 107 5.74 11.85 -6.26
N PHE A 108 5.65 12.51 -7.39
CA PHE A 108 6.42 13.72 -7.66
C PHE A 108 5.66 14.69 -8.55
N ASP A 109 6.00 15.94 -8.43
CA ASP A 109 5.54 17.04 -9.26
C ASP A 109 6.68 17.49 -10.17
N SER A 110 6.39 17.65 -11.45
CA SER A 110 7.33 18.15 -12.44
C SER A 110 6.55 18.75 -13.62
N GLU A 111 7.08 19.80 -14.22
CA GLU A 111 6.55 20.31 -15.49
C GLU A 111 6.71 19.31 -16.64
N TYR A 112 7.77 18.49 -16.58
CA TYR A 112 7.99 17.42 -17.54
C TYR A 112 7.03 16.25 -17.30
N LYS A 113 6.28 15.88 -18.36
CA LYS A 113 5.35 14.74 -18.31
C LYS A 113 6.10 13.45 -18.64
N ILE A 114 6.35 12.64 -17.62
CA ILE A 114 7.00 11.34 -17.77
C ILE A 114 6.00 10.33 -18.33
N SER A 115 6.47 9.52 -19.26
CA SER A 115 5.77 8.41 -19.88
C SER A 115 6.54 7.08 -19.71
N GLU A 116 5.95 5.97 -20.07
CA GLU A 116 6.66 4.67 -20.02
C GLU A 116 7.85 4.59 -21.01
N GLU A 117 7.88 5.47 -22.02
CA GLU A 117 9.01 5.57 -22.96
C GLU A 117 10.28 6.07 -22.27
N ASP A 118 10.14 6.89 -21.22
CA ASP A 118 11.25 7.43 -20.43
C ASP A 118 11.87 6.40 -19.49
N PHE A 119 11.16 5.30 -19.18
CA PHE A 119 11.60 4.32 -18.20
C PHE A 119 12.97 3.73 -18.49
N LYS A 120 13.28 3.48 -19.74
CA LYS A 120 14.58 2.95 -20.15
C LYS A 120 15.74 3.89 -19.74
N ASN A 121 15.52 5.19 -19.86
CA ASN A 121 16.51 6.19 -19.48
C ASN A 121 16.61 6.34 -17.97
N ILE A 122 15.47 6.35 -17.27
CA ILE A 122 15.41 6.40 -15.81
C ILE A 122 16.07 5.16 -15.20
N GLU A 123 15.74 3.96 -15.67
CA GLU A 123 16.35 2.70 -15.21
C GLU A 123 17.87 2.67 -15.47
N LYS A 124 18.35 3.29 -16.55
CA LYS A 124 19.77 3.43 -16.83
C LYS A 124 20.47 4.31 -15.79
N GLU A 125 19.87 5.44 -15.42
CA GLU A 125 20.43 6.32 -14.38
C GLU A 125 20.37 5.64 -13.00
N MET A 126 19.26 4.94 -12.67
CA MET A 126 19.18 4.13 -11.44
C MET A 126 20.32 3.10 -11.38
N LYS A 127 20.62 2.38 -12.46
CA LYS A 127 21.74 1.42 -12.52
C LYS A 127 23.10 2.10 -12.33
N LYS A 128 23.26 3.31 -12.85
CA LYS A 128 24.48 4.10 -12.64
C LYS A 128 24.65 4.45 -11.16
N ILE A 129 23.60 4.93 -10.48
CA ILE A 129 23.62 5.23 -9.05
C ILE A 129 23.94 3.95 -8.23
N ILE A 130 23.39 2.80 -8.60
CA ILE A 130 23.73 1.52 -7.98
C ILE A 130 25.22 1.22 -8.09
N SER A 131 25.81 1.45 -9.28
CA SER A 131 27.24 1.20 -9.52
C SER A 131 28.18 2.14 -8.75
N GLU A 132 27.70 3.31 -8.35
CA GLU A 132 28.42 4.26 -7.51
C GLU A 132 28.57 3.75 -6.07
N ASN A 133 27.75 2.77 -5.65
CA ASN A 133 27.79 2.14 -4.32
C ASN A 133 27.73 3.16 -3.18
N VAL A 134 26.79 4.07 -3.24
CA VAL A 134 26.63 5.15 -2.28
C VAL A 134 25.99 4.62 -1.00
N ALA A 135 26.50 5.03 0.17
CA ALA A 135 25.87 4.74 1.46
C ALA A 135 24.50 5.43 1.57
N ILE A 136 23.57 4.77 2.24
CA ILE A 136 22.26 5.33 2.62
C ILE A 136 22.28 5.48 4.13
N GLU A 137 22.30 6.73 4.61
CA GLU A 137 22.51 7.05 6.02
C GLU A 137 21.43 7.96 6.56
N GLY A 138 20.82 7.53 7.68
CA GLY A 138 19.80 8.28 8.39
C GLY A 138 20.39 9.12 9.51
N ARG A 139 19.85 10.34 9.67
CA ARG A 139 20.13 11.18 10.83
C ARG A 139 18.89 11.91 11.32
N GLU A 140 18.82 12.10 12.61
CA GLU A 140 17.81 12.94 13.24
C GLU A 140 18.14 14.41 13.04
N VAL A 141 17.12 15.20 12.80
CA VAL A 141 17.23 16.65 12.62
C VAL A 141 16.14 17.37 13.41
N SER A 142 16.41 18.63 13.75
CA SER A 142 15.37 19.50 14.30
C SER A 142 14.35 19.87 13.20
N ARG A 143 13.13 20.25 13.62
CA ARG A 143 12.10 20.74 12.65
C ARG A 143 12.60 21.93 11.84
N THR A 144 13.32 22.87 12.48
CA THR A 144 13.91 24.03 11.80
C THR A 144 14.91 23.59 10.73
N GLU A 145 15.81 22.68 11.06
CA GLU A 145 16.79 22.15 10.12
C GLU A 145 16.11 21.37 8.97
N ALA A 146 15.08 20.57 9.26
CA ALA A 146 14.32 19.88 8.23
C ALA A 146 13.65 20.86 7.26
N LEU A 147 13.03 21.93 7.76
CA LEU A 147 12.41 22.97 6.93
C LEU A 147 13.45 23.73 6.07
N GLU A 148 14.66 23.92 6.57
CA GLU A 148 15.76 24.51 5.79
C GLU A 148 16.23 23.58 4.67
N ILE A 149 16.42 22.27 4.97
CA ILE A 149 16.83 21.27 3.98
C ILE A 149 15.82 21.17 2.83
N PHE A 150 14.53 21.18 3.14
CA PHE A 150 13.46 20.98 2.18
C PHE A 150 12.76 22.28 1.76
N ALA A 151 13.33 23.46 2.02
CA ALA A 151 12.71 24.76 1.75
C ALA A 151 12.22 24.95 0.30
N ALA A 152 12.88 24.29 -0.65
CA ALA A 152 12.51 24.34 -2.07
C ALA A 152 11.44 23.32 -2.48
N ASP A 153 11.03 22.42 -1.58
CA ASP A 153 10.06 21.35 -1.87
C ASP A 153 8.78 21.55 -1.06
N PRO A 154 7.70 22.07 -1.67
CA PRO A 154 6.48 22.42 -0.95
C PRO A 154 5.80 21.21 -0.30
N TYR A 155 5.89 20.02 -0.90
CA TYR A 155 5.27 18.81 -0.37
C TYR A 155 5.99 18.32 0.89
N LYS A 156 7.33 18.38 0.92
CA LYS A 156 8.11 18.03 2.10
C LYS A 156 7.90 19.04 3.24
N VAL A 157 7.84 20.33 2.92
CA VAL A 157 7.51 21.38 3.91
C VAL A 157 6.13 21.14 4.53
N GLU A 158 5.12 20.81 3.72
CA GLU A 158 3.79 20.48 4.22
C GLU A 158 3.80 19.24 5.12
N LEU A 159 4.50 18.17 4.70
CA LEU A 159 4.64 16.94 5.51
C LEU A 159 5.30 17.23 6.87
N ILE A 160 6.36 18.03 6.89
CA ILE A 160 7.07 18.39 8.13
C ILE A 160 6.16 19.20 9.07
N ASN A 161 5.39 20.14 8.53
CA ASN A 161 4.49 20.97 9.32
C ASN A 161 3.34 20.17 9.96
N ASP A 162 2.92 19.08 9.32
CA ASP A 162 1.83 18.24 9.81
C ASP A 162 2.29 17.19 10.85
N LEU A 163 3.60 17.00 11.03
CA LEU A 163 4.10 16.10 12.07
C LEU A 163 3.79 16.67 13.46
N PRO A 164 3.44 15.83 14.46
CA PRO A 164 3.33 16.24 15.86
C PRO A 164 4.60 16.96 16.34
N GLU A 165 4.45 17.88 17.33
CA GLU A 165 5.58 18.67 17.80
C GLU A 165 6.71 17.84 18.43
N ASP A 166 6.36 16.73 19.05
CA ASP A 166 7.25 15.77 19.71
C ASP A 166 7.76 14.65 18.79
N GLU A 167 7.33 14.60 17.51
CA GLU A 167 7.78 13.60 16.55
C GLU A 167 9.25 13.80 16.19
N VAL A 168 10.03 12.71 16.26
CA VAL A 168 11.44 12.72 15.82
C VAL A 168 11.48 12.74 14.30
N ILE A 169 12.10 13.77 13.74
CA ILE A 169 12.23 13.95 12.31
C ILE A 169 13.56 13.34 11.86
N THR A 170 13.51 12.44 10.89
CA THR A 170 14.68 11.81 10.30
C THR A 170 14.80 12.13 8.82
N VAL A 171 16.01 12.38 8.38
CA VAL A 171 16.37 12.57 6.97
C VAL A 171 17.38 11.51 6.55
N TYR A 172 17.25 11.04 5.34
CA TYR A 172 18.13 10.03 4.76
C TYR A 172 18.91 10.62 3.59
N THR A 173 20.23 10.50 3.66
CA THR A 173 21.15 10.95 2.62
C THR A 173 21.60 9.77 1.79
N GLN A 174 21.53 9.91 0.47
CA GLN A 174 22.00 8.95 -0.53
C GLN A 174 22.86 9.72 -1.56
N GLY A 175 24.13 9.91 -1.26
CA GLY A 175 25.03 10.74 -2.06
C GLY A 175 24.60 12.20 -2.11
N ASP A 176 24.22 12.66 -3.29
CA ASP A 176 23.72 14.01 -3.57
C ASP A 176 22.19 14.18 -3.36
N PHE A 177 21.50 13.12 -2.97
CA PHE A 177 20.06 13.11 -2.72
C PHE A 177 19.76 13.01 -1.22
N VAL A 178 18.81 13.81 -0.77
CA VAL A 178 18.29 13.78 0.61
C VAL A 178 16.79 13.65 0.57
N ASP A 179 16.25 12.79 1.43
CA ASP A 179 14.81 12.60 1.56
C ASP A 179 14.33 12.57 3.01
N LEU A 180 13.06 12.90 3.22
CA LEU A 180 12.36 12.83 4.50
C LEU A 180 11.69 11.45 4.61
N CYS A 181 12.14 10.61 5.55
CA CYS A 181 11.47 9.34 5.83
C CYS A 181 11.82 8.79 7.22
N ARG A 182 11.09 7.75 7.64
CA ARG A 182 11.25 7.11 8.96
C ARG A 182 12.26 5.95 8.99
N GLY A 183 12.99 5.72 7.91
CA GLY A 183 13.99 4.66 7.83
C GLY A 183 13.49 3.37 7.20
N GLY A 184 14.24 2.28 7.41
CA GLY A 184 14.02 1.01 6.74
C GLY A 184 14.68 0.97 5.36
N HIS A 185 15.98 1.26 5.32
CA HIS A 185 16.79 1.24 4.11
C HIS A 185 17.85 0.16 4.13
N VAL A 186 18.30 -0.23 2.93
CA VAL A 186 19.54 -0.99 2.77
C VAL A 186 20.75 -0.08 3.04
N ALA A 187 21.87 -0.68 3.47
CA ALA A 187 23.07 0.09 3.85
C ALA A 187 23.72 0.88 2.70
N SER A 188 23.53 0.46 1.45
CA SER A 188 24.05 1.17 0.27
C SER A 188 23.26 0.81 -0.98
N THR A 189 23.35 1.68 -1.98
CA THR A 189 22.67 1.49 -3.28
C THR A 189 23.06 0.21 -4.00
N SER A 190 24.29 -0.30 -3.79
CA SER A 190 24.77 -1.56 -4.39
C SER A 190 24.05 -2.82 -3.89
N LYS A 191 23.26 -2.71 -2.80
CA LYS A 191 22.40 -3.80 -2.32
C LYS A 191 21.12 -3.96 -3.13
N ILE A 192 20.70 -2.93 -3.87
CA ILE A 192 19.60 -2.97 -4.81
C ILE A 192 20.11 -3.59 -6.11
N LYS A 193 19.63 -4.76 -6.50
CA LYS A 193 20.16 -5.47 -7.67
C LYS A 193 19.20 -5.50 -8.83
N GLU A 194 18.03 -6.03 -8.59
CA GLU A 194 17.05 -6.30 -9.62
C GLU A 194 15.80 -5.45 -9.39
N PHE A 195 15.47 -4.63 -10.36
CA PHE A 195 14.28 -3.77 -10.29
C PHE A 195 13.71 -3.52 -11.68
N LYS A 196 12.44 -3.12 -11.73
CA LYS A 196 11.73 -2.76 -12.95
C LYS A 196 10.72 -1.64 -12.67
N LEU A 197 10.70 -0.60 -13.51
CA LEU A 197 9.59 0.36 -13.55
C LEU A 197 8.41 -0.24 -14.31
N LEU A 198 7.20 -0.09 -13.79
CA LEU A 198 6.02 -0.83 -14.26
C LEU A 198 5.01 0.04 -15.00
N SER A 199 4.69 1.22 -14.46
CA SER A 199 3.69 2.13 -15.03
C SER A 199 3.82 3.54 -14.46
N VAL A 200 3.23 4.52 -15.15
CA VAL A 200 3.03 5.87 -14.65
C VAL A 200 1.54 6.17 -14.58
N ALA A 201 1.12 6.87 -13.53
CA ALA A 201 -0.27 7.29 -13.32
C ALA A 201 -0.33 8.69 -12.71
N GLY A 202 -1.48 9.35 -12.81
CA GLY A 202 -1.79 10.53 -11.99
C GLY A 202 -2.26 10.10 -10.60
N ALA A 203 -1.85 10.84 -9.58
CA ALA A 203 -2.30 10.64 -8.21
C ALA A 203 -2.54 12.00 -7.53
N TYR A 204 -3.75 12.23 -7.02
CA TYR A 204 -4.01 13.45 -6.26
C TYR A 204 -3.21 13.46 -4.96
N TRP A 205 -2.58 14.59 -4.66
CA TRP A 205 -1.85 14.76 -3.42
C TRP A 205 -2.74 14.41 -2.21
N ARG A 206 -2.25 13.52 -1.34
CA ARG A 206 -3.00 12.96 -0.19
C ARG A 206 -4.33 12.30 -0.54
N GLY A 207 -4.51 11.86 -1.78
CA GLY A 207 -5.75 11.21 -2.21
C GLY A 207 -6.97 12.12 -2.28
N ASN A 208 -6.81 13.44 -2.14
CA ASN A 208 -7.90 14.41 -2.23
C ASN A 208 -7.94 14.99 -3.64
N SER A 209 -9.08 14.85 -4.33
CA SER A 209 -9.31 15.35 -5.69
C SER A 209 -9.21 16.87 -5.84
N ASP A 210 -9.35 17.63 -4.75
CA ASP A 210 -9.23 19.07 -4.74
C ASP A 210 -7.76 19.55 -4.74
N ASN A 211 -6.84 18.64 -4.41
CA ASN A 211 -5.41 18.91 -4.41
C ASN A 211 -4.80 18.72 -5.81
N LYS A 212 -3.56 19.20 -5.97
CA LYS A 212 -2.82 19.03 -7.21
C LYS A 212 -2.61 17.56 -7.56
N MET A 213 -2.78 17.23 -8.84
CA MET A 213 -2.48 15.91 -9.36
C MET A 213 -0.97 15.79 -9.62
N LEU A 214 -0.32 14.87 -8.91
CA LEU A 214 1.08 14.51 -9.06
C LEU A 214 1.22 13.38 -10.08
N GLN A 215 2.45 13.16 -10.53
CA GLN A 215 2.81 11.97 -11.28
C GLN A 215 3.29 10.89 -10.31
N ARG A 216 2.83 9.66 -10.50
CA ARG A 216 3.21 8.48 -9.71
C ARG A 216 3.83 7.45 -10.62
N ILE A 217 5.09 7.07 -10.35
CA ILE A 217 5.75 5.95 -11.02
C ILE A 217 5.72 4.75 -10.09
N TYR A 218 5.19 3.64 -10.59
CA TYR A 218 5.23 2.34 -9.94
C TYR A 218 6.44 1.55 -10.39
N GLY A 219 7.06 0.86 -9.45
CA GLY A 219 8.16 -0.05 -9.71
C GLY A 219 8.12 -1.27 -8.80
N THR A 220 8.96 -2.24 -9.08
CA THR A 220 9.19 -3.41 -8.23
C THR A 220 10.66 -3.70 -8.10
N ALA A 221 11.07 -4.36 -7.01
CA ALA A 221 12.44 -4.76 -6.79
C ALA A 221 12.50 -6.12 -6.06
N TYR A 222 13.53 -6.90 -6.41
CA TYR A 222 13.86 -8.20 -5.85
C TYR A 222 15.39 -8.33 -5.72
N PHE A 223 15.85 -9.24 -4.84
CA PHE A 223 17.28 -9.51 -4.72
C PHE A 223 17.80 -10.41 -5.83
N THR A 224 16.91 -11.21 -6.42
CA THR A 224 17.26 -12.16 -7.47
C THR A 224 16.50 -11.87 -8.77
N LYS A 225 17.18 -12.10 -9.89
CA LYS A 225 16.58 -11.95 -11.22
C LYS A 225 15.41 -12.92 -11.43
N GLU A 226 15.53 -14.13 -10.88
CA GLU A 226 14.51 -15.16 -10.97
C GLU A 226 13.18 -14.69 -10.37
N HIS A 227 13.18 -14.18 -9.14
CA HIS A 227 11.98 -13.67 -8.48
C HIS A 227 11.40 -12.45 -9.18
N LEU A 228 12.25 -11.55 -9.69
CA LEU A 228 11.77 -10.43 -10.52
C LEU A 228 11.06 -10.93 -11.78
N GLU A 229 11.66 -11.85 -12.53
CA GLU A 229 11.06 -12.41 -13.75
C GLU A 229 9.74 -13.14 -13.47
N GLN A 230 9.69 -13.97 -12.41
CA GLN A 230 8.45 -14.64 -11.98
C GLN A 230 7.35 -13.62 -11.61
N HIS A 231 7.71 -12.52 -10.94
CA HIS A 231 6.76 -11.46 -10.62
C HIS A 231 6.22 -10.78 -11.89
N LEU A 232 7.09 -10.44 -12.83
CA LEU A 232 6.69 -9.82 -14.09
C LEU A 232 5.78 -10.74 -14.93
N VAL A 233 6.06 -12.04 -14.96
CA VAL A 233 5.19 -13.05 -15.60
C VAL A 233 3.83 -13.06 -14.91
N ARG A 234 3.77 -13.09 -13.58
CA ARG A 234 2.49 -13.03 -12.83
C ARG A 234 1.68 -11.77 -13.14
N LEU A 235 2.35 -10.61 -13.25
CA LEU A 235 1.68 -9.36 -13.62
C LEU A 235 1.11 -9.42 -15.04
N GLN A 236 1.86 -9.99 -15.99
CA GLN A 236 1.39 -10.18 -17.35
C GLN A 236 0.19 -11.12 -17.42
N GLU A 237 0.27 -12.28 -16.75
CA GLU A 237 -0.85 -13.21 -16.64
C GLU A 237 -2.09 -12.58 -16.01
N ALA A 238 -1.90 -11.76 -14.93
CA ALA A 238 -2.99 -11.05 -14.30
C ALA A 238 -3.69 -10.08 -15.26
N ARG A 239 -2.93 -9.35 -16.08
CA ARG A 239 -3.48 -8.47 -17.14
C ARG A 239 -4.25 -9.25 -18.20
N GLU A 240 -3.73 -10.41 -18.62
CA GLU A 240 -4.39 -11.27 -19.61
C GLU A 240 -5.67 -11.91 -19.06
N ARG A 241 -5.70 -12.20 -17.76
CA ARG A 241 -6.85 -12.78 -17.03
C ARG A 241 -7.77 -11.74 -16.42
N ASP A 242 -7.60 -10.44 -16.73
CA ASP A 242 -8.49 -9.39 -16.21
C ASP A 242 -9.95 -9.71 -16.59
N HIS A 243 -10.80 -9.78 -15.56
CA HIS A 243 -12.21 -10.14 -15.73
C HIS A 243 -12.95 -9.17 -16.67
N ARG A 244 -12.57 -7.90 -16.73
CA ARG A 244 -13.17 -6.89 -17.62
C ARG A 244 -12.88 -7.20 -19.08
N LYS A 245 -11.65 -7.66 -19.38
CA LYS A 245 -11.24 -8.11 -20.70
C LYS A 245 -11.92 -9.43 -21.05
N LEU A 246 -11.73 -10.45 -20.22
CA LEU A 246 -12.30 -11.79 -20.46
C LEU A 246 -13.82 -11.78 -20.49
N GLY A 247 -14.45 -11.02 -19.59
CA GLY A 247 -15.90 -10.91 -19.53
C GLY A 247 -16.51 -10.36 -20.82
N LYS A 248 -15.85 -9.37 -21.44
CA LYS A 248 -16.24 -8.82 -22.74
C LYS A 248 -15.99 -9.80 -23.87
N GLU A 249 -14.77 -10.37 -23.96
CA GLU A 249 -14.35 -11.29 -25.02
C GLU A 249 -15.20 -12.59 -25.04
N LEU A 250 -15.52 -13.12 -23.86
CA LEU A 250 -16.29 -14.35 -23.71
C LEU A 250 -17.80 -14.12 -23.76
N GLY A 251 -18.26 -12.87 -23.78
CA GLY A 251 -19.70 -12.54 -23.74
C GLY A 251 -20.35 -12.92 -22.40
N ILE A 252 -19.67 -12.65 -21.29
CA ILE A 252 -20.17 -12.90 -19.93
C ILE A 252 -21.10 -11.79 -19.47
N PHE A 253 -20.71 -10.54 -19.69
CA PHE A 253 -21.48 -9.34 -19.35
C PHE A 253 -21.21 -8.19 -20.32
N ALA A 254 -22.06 -7.20 -20.30
CA ALA A 254 -21.94 -5.98 -21.07
C ALA A 254 -22.31 -4.76 -20.18
N PHE A 255 -21.83 -3.59 -20.59
CA PHE A 255 -22.23 -2.31 -20.00
C PHE A 255 -22.96 -1.47 -21.05
N SER A 256 -23.89 -0.65 -20.60
CA SER A 256 -24.63 0.29 -21.44
C SER A 256 -24.71 1.64 -20.71
N GLU A 257 -24.40 2.73 -21.41
CA GLU A 257 -24.57 4.09 -20.87
C GLU A 257 -26.04 4.38 -20.50
N LYS A 258 -26.99 3.80 -21.24
CA LYS A 258 -28.43 3.98 -20.96
C LYS A 258 -28.87 3.26 -19.69
N VAL A 259 -28.17 2.19 -19.28
CA VAL A 259 -28.43 1.47 -18.01
C VAL A 259 -27.76 2.18 -16.84
N GLY A 260 -26.57 2.70 -17.07
CA GLY A 260 -25.79 3.45 -16.09
C GLY A 260 -24.42 2.83 -15.81
N ALA A 261 -23.51 3.67 -15.32
CA ALA A 261 -22.18 3.25 -14.96
C ALA A 261 -22.19 2.27 -13.79
N GLY A 262 -21.35 1.25 -13.87
CA GLY A 262 -21.23 0.25 -12.80
C GLY A 262 -22.37 -0.79 -12.73
N LEU A 263 -23.36 -0.73 -13.63
CA LEU A 263 -24.47 -1.66 -13.68
C LEU A 263 -24.30 -2.68 -14.81
N PRO A 264 -23.71 -3.89 -14.54
CA PRO A 264 -23.47 -4.90 -15.57
C PRO A 264 -24.75 -5.60 -16.00
N LEU A 265 -24.90 -5.75 -17.33
CA LEU A 265 -25.90 -6.62 -17.94
C LEU A 265 -25.30 -8.01 -18.08
N TRP A 266 -25.84 -8.98 -17.36
CA TRP A 266 -25.42 -10.38 -17.46
C TRP A 266 -25.96 -11.00 -18.74
N LEU A 267 -25.05 -11.38 -19.63
CA LEU A 267 -25.38 -12.08 -20.85
C LEU A 267 -25.66 -13.58 -20.57
N PRO A 268 -26.19 -14.37 -21.52
CA PRO A 268 -26.61 -15.75 -21.24
C PRO A 268 -25.55 -16.63 -20.59
N LYS A 269 -24.30 -16.55 -21.04
CA LYS A 269 -23.19 -17.30 -20.41
C LYS A 269 -22.90 -16.84 -18.97
N GLY A 270 -22.93 -15.52 -18.73
CA GLY A 270 -22.73 -14.93 -17.42
C GLY A 270 -23.88 -15.28 -16.47
N ALA A 271 -25.13 -15.21 -16.95
CA ALA A 271 -26.29 -15.62 -16.17
C ALA A 271 -26.24 -17.11 -15.77
N ALA A 272 -25.79 -17.97 -16.67
CA ALA A 272 -25.61 -19.39 -16.37
C ALA A 272 -24.49 -19.62 -15.33
N LEU A 273 -23.36 -18.92 -15.45
CA LEU A 273 -22.27 -18.98 -14.46
C LEU A 273 -22.76 -18.50 -13.09
N ARG A 274 -23.41 -17.33 -13.03
CA ARG A 274 -23.97 -16.76 -11.81
C ARG A 274 -24.95 -17.75 -11.14
N LYS A 275 -25.83 -18.34 -11.91
CA LYS A 275 -26.80 -19.31 -11.39
C LYS A 275 -26.17 -20.56 -10.79
N LYS A 276 -25.06 -21.05 -11.39
CA LYS A 276 -24.29 -22.17 -10.81
C LYS A 276 -23.68 -21.80 -9.46
N LEU A 277 -23.08 -20.60 -9.34
CA LEU A 277 -22.52 -20.11 -8.09
C LEU A 277 -23.57 -19.89 -7.01
N GLU A 278 -24.71 -19.28 -7.36
CA GLU A 278 -25.84 -19.07 -6.46
C GLU A 278 -26.40 -20.42 -5.95
N ASN A 279 -26.57 -21.40 -6.82
CA ASN A 279 -27.03 -22.73 -6.43
C ASN A 279 -26.04 -23.41 -5.48
N PHE A 280 -24.75 -23.37 -5.78
CA PHE A 280 -23.72 -23.95 -4.92
C PHE A 280 -23.75 -23.36 -3.52
N LEU A 281 -23.75 -22.01 -3.42
CA LEU A 281 -23.82 -21.32 -2.14
C LEU A 281 -25.12 -21.61 -1.39
N SER A 282 -26.25 -21.62 -2.08
CA SER A 282 -27.53 -21.91 -1.50
C SER A 282 -27.57 -23.31 -0.90
N GLU A 283 -27.08 -24.32 -1.61
CA GLU A 283 -27.03 -25.69 -1.11
C GLU A 283 -26.06 -25.84 0.08
N ALA A 284 -24.91 -25.19 0.03
CA ALA A 284 -23.93 -25.18 1.12
C ALA A 284 -24.51 -24.57 2.40
N GLN A 285 -25.15 -23.40 2.28
CA GLN A 285 -25.80 -22.71 3.39
C GLN A 285 -26.95 -23.51 3.98
N LYS A 286 -27.80 -24.11 3.13
CA LYS A 286 -28.90 -24.99 3.59
C LYS A 286 -28.37 -26.19 4.35
N LYS A 287 -27.27 -26.82 3.88
CA LYS A 287 -26.64 -27.94 4.60
C LYS A 287 -26.07 -27.52 5.95
N ALA A 288 -25.66 -26.24 6.08
CA ALA A 288 -25.16 -25.66 7.34
C ALA A 288 -26.29 -25.20 8.28
N GLY A 289 -27.59 -25.41 7.91
CA GLY A 289 -28.73 -25.10 8.75
C GLY A 289 -29.32 -23.69 8.55
N TYR A 290 -28.82 -22.92 7.57
CA TYR A 290 -29.38 -21.59 7.29
C TYR A 290 -30.68 -21.66 6.50
N GLU A 291 -31.62 -20.80 6.84
CA GLU A 291 -32.88 -20.59 6.10
C GLU A 291 -32.78 -19.35 5.21
N PHE A 292 -33.48 -19.37 4.08
CA PHE A 292 -33.47 -18.27 3.13
C PHE A 292 -34.61 -17.30 3.36
N VAL A 293 -34.29 -16.02 3.33
CA VAL A 293 -35.27 -14.93 3.36
C VAL A 293 -35.08 -14.03 2.15
N ILE A 294 -36.13 -13.37 1.70
CA ILE A 294 -36.09 -12.40 0.61
C ILE A 294 -36.64 -11.08 1.14
N SER A 295 -35.82 -10.07 1.08
CA SER A 295 -36.19 -8.71 1.49
C SER A 295 -36.28 -7.77 0.28
N PRO A 296 -37.14 -6.72 0.31
CA PRO A 296 -37.23 -5.72 -0.75
C PRO A 296 -35.90 -5.03 -1.04
N HIS A 297 -35.72 -4.51 -2.24
CA HIS A 297 -34.54 -3.72 -2.61
C HIS A 297 -34.59 -2.27 -2.10
N ILE A 298 -35.77 -1.80 -1.75
CA ILE A 298 -36.00 -0.48 -1.16
C ILE A 298 -36.71 -0.65 0.19
N GLY A 299 -36.52 0.30 1.09
CA GLY A 299 -37.20 0.35 2.38
C GLY A 299 -37.49 1.78 2.79
N HIS A 300 -38.44 1.98 3.71
CA HIS A 300 -38.71 3.30 4.26
C HIS A 300 -37.46 3.90 4.91
N LYS A 301 -37.25 5.18 4.73
CA LYS A 301 -36.05 5.89 5.23
C LYS A 301 -35.81 5.71 6.72
N ASP A 302 -36.91 5.71 7.52
CA ASP A 302 -36.81 5.58 8.97
C ASP A 302 -36.19 4.26 9.44
N LEU A 303 -36.31 3.19 8.66
CA LEU A 303 -35.62 1.93 8.94
C LEU A 303 -34.08 2.14 9.00
N TYR A 304 -33.57 2.93 8.07
CA TYR A 304 -32.13 3.20 7.96
C TYR A 304 -31.66 4.31 8.90
N VAL A 305 -32.52 5.23 9.27
CA VAL A 305 -32.28 6.21 10.34
C VAL A 305 -32.18 5.50 11.68
N THR A 306 -33.16 4.66 12.01
CA THR A 306 -33.21 3.89 13.27
C THR A 306 -31.99 2.97 13.43
N SER A 307 -31.51 2.37 12.34
CA SER A 307 -30.36 1.47 12.34
C SER A 307 -29.02 2.18 12.20
N GLY A 308 -28.97 3.53 12.11
CA GLY A 308 -27.77 4.33 11.94
C GLY A 308 -27.12 4.26 10.53
N HIS A 309 -27.67 3.47 9.61
CA HIS A 309 -27.10 3.31 8.27
C HIS A 309 -27.20 4.59 7.43
N TYR A 310 -28.28 5.37 7.63
CA TYR A 310 -28.48 6.61 6.89
C TYR A 310 -27.43 7.66 7.27
N GLU A 311 -27.12 7.80 8.54
CA GLU A 311 -26.07 8.72 9.01
C GLU A 311 -24.68 8.30 8.52
N LYS A 312 -24.38 7.00 8.61
CA LYS A 312 -23.06 6.47 8.27
C LYS A 312 -22.76 6.46 6.78
N TYR A 313 -23.76 6.11 5.94
CA TYR A 313 -23.58 5.87 4.50
C TYR A 313 -24.33 6.87 3.61
N GLY A 314 -25.03 7.85 4.17
CA GLY A 314 -25.91 8.75 3.42
C GLY A 314 -25.20 9.53 2.33
N ALA A 315 -23.94 9.93 2.54
CA ALA A 315 -23.15 10.64 1.56
C ALA A 315 -22.76 9.77 0.34
N ASP A 316 -22.56 8.46 0.56
CA ASP A 316 -22.14 7.49 -0.46
C ASP A 316 -23.29 6.69 -1.04
N SER A 317 -24.53 6.96 -0.59
CA SER A 317 -25.75 6.25 -1.01
C SER A 317 -26.56 7.07 -2.00
N PHE A 318 -27.42 6.37 -2.75
CA PHE A 318 -28.46 7.08 -3.54
C PHE A 318 -29.32 7.92 -2.61
N GLN A 319 -29.64 9.14 -3.05
CA GLN A 319 -30.50 10.05 -2.29
C GLN A 319 -31.91 9.46 -2.11
N PRO A 320 -32.65 9.83 -1.04
CA PRO A 320 -33.98 9.32 -0.79
C PRO A 320 -34.93 9.54 -1.98
N ILE A 321 -35.67 8.48 -2.31
CA ILE A 321 -36.70 8.49 -3.34
C ILE A 321 -37.98 9.02 -2.71
N LYS A 322 -38.47 10.15 -3.19
CA LYS A 322 -39.74 10.73 -2.77
C LYS A 322 -40.90 10.07 -3.47
N THR A 323 -41.98 9.82 -2.77
CA THR A 323 -43.24 9.37 -3.33
C THR A 323 -44.21 10.54 -3.52
N PRO A 324 -45.39 10.35 -4.20
CA PRO A 324 -46.42 11.39 -4.26
C PRO A 324 -47.03 11.76 -2.91
N HIS A 325 -46.79 10.98 -1.87
CA HIS A 325 -47.26 11.28 -0.50
C HIS A 325 -46.24 12.16 0.22
N GLU A 326 -46.73 13.28 0.76
CA GLU A 326 -45.87 14.23 1.46
C GLU A 326 -45.25 13.59 2.70
N GLY A 327 -43.92 13.75 2.85
CA GLY A 327 -43.17 13.19 3.99
C GLY A 327 -42.78 11.71 3.86
N GLU A 328 -43.22 11.01 2.81
CA GLU A 328 -42.83 9.62 2.58
C GLU A 328 -41.57 9.52 1.71
N GLU A 329 -40.51 8.95 2.27
CA GLU A 329 -39.24 8.76 1.60
C GLU A 329 -38.75 7.33 1.71
N PHE A 330 -38.26 6.78 0.59
CA PHE A 330 -37.66 5.44 0.53
C PHE A 330 -36.18 5.54 0.15
N LEU A 331 -35.39 4.55 0.57
CA LEU A 331 -33.99 4.37 0.22
C LEU A 331 -33.76 3.04 -0.47
N LEU A 332 -32.84 3.02 -1.44
CA LEU A 332 -32.21 1.78 -1.86
C LEU A 332 -31.43 1.22 -0.67
N LYS A 333 -31.65 -0.03 -0.33
CA LYS A 333 -31.01 -0.64 0.84
C LYS A 333 -29.49 -0.66 0.68
N PRO A 334 -28.73 0.00 1.57
CA PRO A 334 -27.28 -0.07 1.57
C PRO A 334 -26.78 -1.43 2.06
N MET A 335 -27.53 -2.03 2.97
CA MET A 335 -27.24 -3.35 3.58
C MET A 335 -28.54 -4.08 3.90
N ASN A 336 -28.47 -5.42 4.01
CA ASN A 336 -29.62 -6.27 4.35
C ASN A 336 -29.97 -6.27 5.85
N CYS A 337 -29.01 -5.93 6.73
CA CYS A 337 -29.14 -6.07 8.18
C CYS A 337 -30.43 -5.46 8.77
N PRO A 338 -30.85 -4.22 8.42
CA PRO A 338 -32.08 -3.65 8.97
C PRO A 338 -33.33 -4.47 8.63
N HIS A 339 -33.42 -4.98 7.40
CA HIS A 339 -34.54 -5.85 6.99
C HIS A 339 -34.53 -7.19 7.72
N HIS A 340 -33.38 -7.77 7.98
CA HIS A 340 -33.27 -9.02 8.75
C HIS A 340 -33.73 -8.81 10.20
N CYS A 341 -33.42 -7.64 10.81
CA CYS A 341 -33.94 -7.30 12.13
C CYS A 341 -35.48 -7.20 12.13
N GLU A 342 -36.06 -6.62 11.08
CA GLU A 342 -37.55 -6.58 10.97
C GLU A 342 -38.16 -7.96 10.77
N ILE A 343 -37.55 -8.84 9.95
CA ILE A 343 -37.97 -10.25 9.82
C ILE A 343 -37.87 -10.94 11.17
N TYR A 344 -36.79 -10.76 11.94
CA TYR A 344 -36.62 -11.35 13.25
C TYR A 344 -37.72 -10.90 14.24
N LYS A 345 -38.19 -9.66 14.17
CA LYS A 345 -39.27 -9.13 15.01
C LYS A 345 -40.65 -9.68 14.70
N THR A 346 -40.84 -10.39 13.60
CA THR A 346 -42.16 -10.92 13.21
C THR A 346 -42.66 -12.05 14.12
N SER A 347 -41.76 -12.66 14.90
CA SER A 347 -42.06 -13.77 15.82
C SER A 347 -41.26 -13.64 17.12
N GLN A 348 -41.67 -14.38 18.14
CA GLN A 348 -40.91 -14.53 19.38
C GLN A 348 -39.89 -15.65 19.21
N TRP A 349 -38.62 -15.30 19.24
CA TRP A 349 -37.50 -16.22 19.11
C TRP A 349 -36.77 -16.42 20.42
N SER A 350 -36.25 -17.59 20.65
CA SER A 350 -35.29 -17.86 21.72
C SER A 350 -33.88 -17.81 21.17
N TYR A 351 -32.89 -17.60 22.05
CA TYR A 351 -31.46 -17.66 21.67
C TYR A 351 -31.03 -19.04 21.10
N LYS A 352 -31.87 -20.08 21.27
CA LYS A 352 -31.63 -21.41 20.73
C LYS A 352 -32.12 -21.56 19.27
N ASP A 353 -32.87 -20.58 18.80
CA ASP A 353 -33.46 -20.57 17.46
C ASP A 353 -32.57 -19.75 16.48
N LEU A 354 -31.42 -19.19 16.98
CA LEU A 354 -30.48 -18.39 16.24
C LEU A 354 -29.24 -19.18 15.81
#